data_6247f8806eff74a251634b9883a2102e
#
_entry.id   6247f8806eff74a251634b9883a2102e
#
_cell.length_a   1.000
_cell.length_b   1.000
_cell.length_c   1.000
_cell.angle_alpha   90.00
_cell.angle_beta   90.00
_cell.angle_gamma   90.00
#
_symmetry.space_group_name_H-M   'P 1'
#
loop_
_entity.id
_entity.type
_entity.pdbx_description
1 polymer ?
#
loop_
_entity_poly.entity_id
_entity_poly.type
_entity_poly.pdbx_seq_one_letter_code
_entity_poly.pdbx_strand_id
1 'polypeptide(L)'
;MKLTRKCFGCKQDFRKEELVEYFSSSGKTSNWYCKDCLAEKQSRERFIMKVCQIFGLQTPGPLIWTQRKHLRNTYGYTDDAIVDCLDYLYNVEKKSTLKESLGLVAPWSMEKTKKWKAQKKNETTGIAAALANTQVVEEVVTIREHKKERKKTSLEDGLFDD
;
A
#
# COMPACT_ATOMS: atom_id res chain seq x y z
N MET A 1 5.03 -6.01 -41.03
CA MET A 1 5.72 -4.86 -40.42
C MET A 1 5.34 -4.81 -38.96
N LYS A 2 6.32 -4.83 -38.03
CA LYS A 2 6.03 -4.66 -36.60
C LYS A 2 5.85 -3.17 -36.33
N LEU A 3 4.66 -2.79 -35.86
CA LEU A 3 4.34 -1.41 -35.51
C LEU A 3 5.16 -0.97 -34.31
N THR A 4 6.09 -0.04 -34.52
CA THR A 4 6.84 0.63 -33.45
C THR A 4 6.16 1.95 -33.08
N ARG A 5 6.26 2.34 -31.81
CA ARG A 5 5.73 3.59 -31.28
C ARG A 5 6.75 4.21 -30.32
N LYS A 6 6.80 5.54 -30.27
CA LYS A 6 7.71 6.25 -29.35
C LYS A 6 7.17 6.31 -27.93
N CYS A 7 8.03 6.00 -26.97
CA CYS A 7 7.73 6.26 -25.57
C CYS A 7 7.62 7.77 -25.33
N PHE A 8 6.59 8.21 -24.62
CA PHE A 8 6.38 9.62 -24.31
C PHE A 8 7.47 10.17 -23.38
N GLY A 9 8.03 9.34 -22.48
CA GLY A 9 9.09 9.71 -21.55
C GLY A 9 10.47 9.83 -22.20
N CYS A 10 11.08 8.72 -22.59
CA CYS A 10 12.46 8.68 -23.14
C CYS A 10 12.55 8.95 -24.64
N LYS A 11 11.44 9.04 -25.35
CA LYS A 11 11.38 9.27 -26.83
C LYS A 11 11.98 8.16 -27.68
N GLN A 12 12.35 7.02 -27.08
CA GLN A 12 12.87 5.86 -27.80
C GLN A 12 11.73 5.08 -28.46
N ASP A 13 12.05 4.36 -29.54
CA ASP A 13 11.11 3.51 -30.25
C ASP A 13 11.02 2.13 -29.60
N PHE A 14 9.80 1.68 -29.31
CA PHE A 14 9.47 0.38 -28.74
C PHE A 14 8.42 -0.31 -29.60
N ARG A 15 8.31 -1.63 -29.45
CA ARG A 15 7.17 -2.36 -29.99
C ARG A 15 5.92 -1.95 -29.22
N LYS A 16 4.79 -1.90 -29.89
CA LYS A 16 3.53 -1.50 -29.24
C LYS A 16 3.19 -2.34 -28.00
N GLU A 17 3.59 -3.61 -27.99
CA GLU A 17 3.37 -4.57 -26.89
C GLU A 17 4.24 -4.29 -25.65
N GLU A 18 5.35 -3.55 -25.82
CA GLU A 18 6.29 -3.18 -24.75
C GLU A 18 5.90 -1.85 -24.08
N LEU A 19 4.92 -1.16 -24.64
CA LEU A 19 4.44 0.11 -24.15
C LEU A 19 3.10 -0.06 -23.42
N VAL A 20 2.95 0.70 -22.35
CA VAL A 20 1.72 0.78 -21.56
C VAL A 20 1.05 2.12 -21.83
N GLU A 21 -0.23 2.07 -22.16
CA GLU A 21 -1.04 3.28 -22.27
C GLU A 21 -1.37 3.80 -20.86
N TYR A 22 -1.10 5.07 -20.64
CA TYR A 22 -1.35 5.72 -19.36
C TYR A 22 -2.20 6.97 -19.58
N PHE A 23 -3.33 7.02 -18.90
CA PHE A 23 -4.26 8.14 -18.97
C PHE A 23 -3.84 9.24 -17.99
N SER A 24 -4.02 10.49 -18.39
CA SER A 24 -3.86 11.62 -17.48
C SER A 24 -4.90 11.56 -16.35
N SER A 25 -4.62 12.24 -15.23
CA SER A 25 -5.55 12.32 -14.10
C SER A 25 -6.94 12.87 -14.48
N SER A 26 -7.03 13.66 -15.56
CA SER A 26 -8.30 14.14 -16.12
C SER A 26 -9.02 13.12 -17.03
N GLY A 27 -8.38 11.98 -17.35
CA GLY A 27 -8.90 10.98 -18.28
C GLY A 27 -9.01 11.40 -19.76
N LYS A 28 -8.70 12.68 -20.08
CA LYS A 28 -8.91 13.24 -21.42
C LYS A 28 -7.82 12.90 -22.43
N THR A 29 -6.61 12.65 -21.96
CA THR A 29 -5.45 12.37 -22.80
C THR A 29 -4.75 11.12 -22.33
N SER A 30 -4.31 10.27 -23.27
CA SER A 30 -3.47 9.10 -23.00
C SER A 30 -2.13 9.25 -23.69
N ASN A 31 -1.09 8.71 -23.06
CA ASN A 31 0.25 8.65 -23.60
C ASN A 31 0.84 7.25 -23.38
N TRP A 32 1.71 6.84 -24.28
CA TRP A 32 2.36 5.53 -24.23
C TRP A 32 3.75 5.64 -23.60
N TYR A 33 4.00 4.80 -22.59
CA TYR A 33 5.26 4.79 -21.84
C TYR A 33 5.87 3.40 -21.86
N CYS A 34 7.21 3.30 -21.91
CA CYS A 34 7.90 2.09 -21.53
C CYS A 34 7.77 1.87 -20.01
N LYS A 35 8.00 0.65 -19.55
CA LYS A 35 7.81 0.28 -18.13
C LYS A 35 8.59 1.20 -17.18
N ASP A 36 9.84 1.52 -17.52
CA ASP A 36 10.71 2.35 -16.66
C ASP A 36 10.21 3.79 -16.58
N CYS A 37 9.86 4.40 -17.72
CA CYS A 37 9.32 5.75 -17.74
C CYS A 37 7.95 5.85 -17.05
N LEU A 38 7.14 4.79 -17.13
CA LEU A 38 5.87 4.72 -16.43
C LEU A 38 6.09 4.64 -14.92
N ALA A 39 7.02 3.79 -14.47
CA ALA A 39 7.36 3.66 -13.05
C ALA A 39 7.89 4.98 -12.47
N GLU A 40 8.77 5.69 -13.20
CA GLU A 40 9.28 6.99 -12.78
C GLU A 40 8.16 8.05 -12.70
N LYS A 41 7.26 8.06 -13.69
CA LYS A 41 6.10 8.96 -13.69
C LYS A 41 5.19 8.69 -12.50
N GLN A 42 4.84 7.44 -12.23
CA GLN A 42 4.02 7.04 -11.09
C GLN A 42 4.67 7.39 -9.74
N SER A 43 5.99 7.16 -9.61
CA SER A 43 6.76 7.54 -8.43
C SER A 43 6.70 9.05 -8.20
N ARG A 44 6.87 9.85 -9.24
CA ARG A 44 6.73 11.32 -9.17
C ARG A 44 5.33 11.77 -8.77
N GLU A 45 4.28 11.12 -9.29
CA GLU A 45 2.89 11.44 -8.93
C GLU A 45 2.60 11.10 -7.45
N ARG A 46 3.09 9.95 -6.95
CA ARG A 46 3.02 9.61 -5.53
C ARG A 46 3.71 10.66 -4.66
N PHE A 47 4.91 11.12 -5.07
CA PHE A 47 5.62 12.19 -4.38
C PHE A 47 4.78 13.48 -4.31
N ILE A 48 4.21 13.93 -5.42
CA ILE A 48 3.36 15.12 -5.46
C ILE A 48 2.17 14.98 -4.52
N MET A 49 1.43 13.88 -4.63
CA MET A 49 0.28 13.61 -3.77
C MET A 49 0.64 13.62 -2.29
N LYS A 50 1.76 12.98 -1.93
CA LYS A 50 2.20 12.90 -0.54
C LYS A 50 2.59 14.25 0.03
N VAL A 51 3.36 15.02 -0.71
CA VAL A 51 3.77 16.38 -0.32
C VAL A 51 2.54 17.29 -0.17
N CYS A 52 1.62 17.25 -1.13
CA CYS A 52 0.38 18.02 -1.07
C CYS A 52 -0.47 17.62 0.15
N GLN A 53 -0.56 16.33 0.44
CA GLN A 53 -1.29 15.81 1.61
C GLN A 53 -0.69 16.29 2.94
N ILE A 54 0.65 16.23 3.06
CA ILE A 54 1.34 16.59 4.31
C ILE A 54 1.24 18.08 4.58
N PHE A 55 1.43 18.91 3.55
CA PHE A 55 1.50 20.37 3.70
C PHE A 55 0.17 21.08 3.41
N GLY A 56 -0.89 20.36 3.05
CA GLY A 56 -2.19 20.96 2.71
C GLY A 56 -2.17 21.79 1.43
N LEU A 57 -1.30 21.45 0.47
CA LEU A 57 -1.09 22.21 -0.77
C LEU A 57 -1.89 21.63 -1.93
N GLN A 58 -2.23 22.45 -2.90
CA GLN A 58 -2.75 21.98 -4.18
C GLN A 58 -1.62 21.50 -5.12
N THR A 59 -0.46 22.19 -5.06
CA THR A 59 0.74 21.85 -5.83
C THR A 59 2.00 22.14 -5.01
N PRO A 60 3.07 21.34 -5.16
CA PRO A 60 4.33 21.59 -4.47
C PRO A 60 4.96 22.91 -4.90
N GLY A 61 5.41 23.71 -3.93
CA GLY A 61 6.06 24.99 -4.17
C GLY A 61 7.50 24.85 -4.75
N PRO A 62 8.09 25.96 -5.24
CA PRO A 62 9.43 25.96 -5.85
C PRO A 62 10.52 25.40 -4.94
N LEU A 63 10.45 25.68 -3.64
CA LEU A 63 11.41 25.19 -2.65
C LEU A 63 11.42 23.66 -2.59
N ILE A 64 10.26 23.03 -2.61
CA ILE A 64 10.12 21.56 -2.58
C ILE A 64 10.78 20.95 -3.82
N TRP A 65 10.56 21.54 -4.99
CA TRP A 65 11.18 21.06 -6.24
C TRP A 65 12.71 21.19 -6.22
N THR A 66 13.22 22.29 -5.69
CA THR A 66 14.67 22.51 -5.54
C THR A 66 15.28 21.49 -4.59
N GLN A 67 14.66 21.27 -3.44
CA GLN A 67 15.10 20.29 -2.46
C GLN A 67 15.00 18.86 -3.00
N ARG A 68 13.90 18.49 -3.68
CA ARG A 68 13.77 17.21 -4.36
C ARG A 68 14.92 16.97 -5.34
N LYS A 69 15.21 17.98 -6.19
CA LYS A 69 16.32 17.90 -7.14
C LYS A 69 17.66 17.70 -6.44
N HIS A 70 17.90 18.40 -5.34
CA HIS A 70 19.11 18.25 -4.52
C HIS A 70 19.19 16.84 -3.94
N LEU A 71 18.14 16.33 -3.31
CA LEU A 71 18.10 14.98 -2.74
C LEU A 71 18.38 13.90 -3.79
N ARG A 72 17.84 14.02 -4.98
CA ARG A 72 18.08 13.08 -6.08
C ARG A 72 19.51 13.18 -6.60
N ASN A 73 20.03 14.37 -6.82
CA ASN A 73 21.35 14.56 -7.47
C ASN A 73 22.51 14.30 -6.51
N THR A 74 22.38 14.72 -5.24
CA THR A 74 23.47 14.62 -4.25
C THR A 74 23.49 13.26 -3.57
N TYR A 75 22.32 12.70 -3.24
CA TYR A 75 22.21 11.47 -2.46
C TYR A 75 21.67 10.28 -3.27
N GLY A 76 21.26 10.48 -4.52
CA GLY A 76 20.70 9.43 -5.37
C GLY A 76 19.35 8.90 -4.90
N TYR A 77 18.61 9.63 -4.06
CA TYR A 77 17.32 9.17 -3.54
C TYR A 77 16.25 9.18 -4.61
N THR A 78 15.47 8.12 -4.66
CA THR A 78 14.29 8.03 -5.52
C THR A 78 13.11 8.77 -4.88
N ASP A 79 12.13 9.16 -5.69
CA ASP A 79 10.92 9.80 -5.20
C ASP A 79 10.16 8.93 -4.19
N ASP A 80 10.12 7.61 -4.43
CA ASP A 80 9.50 6.67 -3.50
C ASP A 80 10.25 6.62 -2.16
N ALA A 81 11.58 6.66 -2.16
CA ALA A 81 12.35 6.71 -0.93
C ALA A 81 12.09 8.00 -0.13
N ILE A 82 11.93 9.12 -0.82
CA ILE A 82 11.58 10.41 -0.20
C ILE A 82 10.16 10.33 0.41
N VAL A 83 9.21 9.76 -0.31
CA VAL A 83 7.83 9.54 0.18
C VAL A 83 7.83 8.68 1.43
N ASP A 84 8.54 7.56 1.42
CA ASP A 84 8.66 6.67 2.58
C ASP A 84 9.23 7.40 3.80
N CYS A 85 10.25 8.25 3.58
CA CYS A 85 10.86 9.04 4.64
C CYS A 85 9.89 10.08 5.20
N LEU A 86 9.13 10.74 4.35
CA LEU A 86 8.09 11.67 4.77
C LEU A 86 6.99 10.96 5.57
N ASP A 87 6.55 9.78 5.14
CA ASP A 87 5.60 8.96 5.88
C ASP A 87 6.10 8.61 7.28
N TYR A 88 7.34 8.16 7.38
CA TYR A 88 7.96 7.86 8.66
C TYR A 88 8.03 9.08 9.57
N LEU A 89 8.54 10.20 9.07
CA LEU A 89 8.73 11.43 9.86
C LEU A 89 7.40 12.01 10.36
N TYR A 90 6.39 12.12 9.49
CA TYR A 90 5.14 12.79 9.83
C TYR A 90 4.13 11.86 10.51
N ASN A 91 4.06 10.59 10.12
CA ASN A 91 3.06 9.66 10.64
C ASN A 91 3.55 8.85 11.84
N VAL A 92 4.85 8.52 11.91
CA VAL A 92 5.44 7.71 12.97
C VAL A 92 6.16 8.56 14.01
N GLU A 93 7.16 9.35 13.61
CA GLU A 93 7.89 10.23 14.54
C GLU A 93 7.10 11.49 14.92
N LYS A 94 5.99 11.79 14.25
CA LYS A 94 5.16 12.99 14.46
C LYS A 94 5.96 14.30 14.38
N LYS A 95 7.02 14.31 13.57
CA LYS A 95 7.83 15.50 13.31
C LYS A 95 7.19 16.35 12.22
N SER A 96 7.17 17.65 12.41
CA SER A 96 6.72 18.59 11.39
C SER A 96 7.75 19.72 11.21
N THR A 97 7.75 20.34 10.04
CA THR A 97 8.50 21.56 9.79
C THR A 97 7.57 22.76 9.93
N LEU A 98 8.11 23.89 10.43
CA LEU A 98 7.37 25.15 10.48
C LEU A 98 7.10 25.76 9.09
N LYS A 99 7.80 25.26 8.07
CA LYS A 99 7.64 25.67 6.65
C LYS A 99 7.48 24.45 5.78
N GLU A 100 6.82 24.62 4.66
CA GLU A 100 6.69 23.62 3.59
C GLU A 100 8.07 23.27 3.01
N SER A 101 8.73 22.29 3.62
CA SER A 101 10.12 21.96 3.30
C SER A 101 10.41 20.47 3.46
N LEU A 102 11.26 19.95 2.59
CA LEU A 102 11.84 18.59 2.70
C LEU A 102 13.09 18.56 3.58
N GLY A 103 13.37 19.61 4.36
CA GLY A 103 14.59 19.74 5.16
C GLY A 103 14.81 18.63 6.21
N LEU A 104 13.75 17.93 6.62
CA LEU A 104 13.86 16.77 7.51
C LEU A 104 14.28 15.48 6.77
N VAL A 105 14.19 15.45 5.43
CA VAL A 105 14.65 14.33 4.62
C VAL A 105 16.16 14.43 4.47
N ALA A 106 16.87 13.76 5.35
CA ALA A 106 18.33 13.78 5.45
C ALA A 106 18.87 12.33 5.56
N PRO A 107 20.17 12.09 5.37
CA PRO A 107 20.72 10.73 5.43
C PRO A 107 20.35 9.98 6.72
N TRP A 108 20.38 10.64 7.86
CA TRP A 108 20.02 10.04 9.16
C TRP A 108 18.54 9.60 9.24
N SER A 109 17.62 10.40 8.67
CA SER A 109 16.19 10.05 8.63
C SER A 109 15.90 8.95 7.61
N MET A 110 16.62 8.93 6.50
CA MET A 110 16.55 7.87 5.52
C MET A 110 16.99 6.50 6.07
N GLU A 111 18.06 6.47 6.88
CA GLU A 111 18.48 5.23 7.56
C GLU A 111 17.43 4.73 8.55
N LYS A 112 16.87 5.62 9.36
CA LYS A 112 15.78 5.27 10.29
C LYS A 112 14.56 4.72 9.54
N THR A 113 14.20 5.34 8.44
CA THR A 113 13.10 4.89 7.58
C THR A 113 13.34 3.49 7.03
N LYS A 114 14.56 3.20 6.56
CA LYS A 114 14.93 1.86 6.09
C LYS A 114 14.78 0.81 7.20
N LYS A 115 15.27 1.09 8.40
CA LYS A 115 15.14 0.20 9.56
C LYS A 115 13.67 -0.03 9.93
N TRP A 116 12.88 1.03 9.99
CA TRP A 116 11.44 0.94 10.27
C TRP A 116 10.69 0.09 9.22
N LYS A 117 10.97 0.29 7.92
CA LYS A 117 10.36 -0.52 6.86
C LYS A 117 10.75 -1.99 6.96
N ALA A 118 12.01 -2.28 7.29
CA ALA A 118 12.47 -3.66 7.49
C ALA A 118 11.75 -4.34 8.66
N GLN A 119 11.60 -3.64 9.80
CA GLN A 119 10.84 -4.12 10.94
C GLN A 119 9.38 -4.39 10.58
N LYS A 120 8.71 -3.43 9.95
CA LYS A 120 7.32 -3.56 9.54
C LYS A 120 7.09 -4.72 8.54
N LYS A 121 8.05 -4.95 7.64
CA LYS A 121 8.01 -6.10 6.73
C LYS A 121 8.12 -7.42 7.49
N ASN A 122 9.01 -7.50 8.48
CA ASN A 122 9.19 -8.70 9.29
C ASN A 122 7.94 -8.99 10.16
N GLU A 123 7.32 -7.96 10.73
CA GLU A 123 6.06 -8.07 11.47
C GLU A 123 4.92 -8.58 10.59
N THR A 124 4.75 -8.01 9.39
CA THR A 124 3.71 -8.45 8.44
C THR A 124 3.95 -9.89 7.98
N THR A 125 5.20 -10.28 7.75
CA THR A 125 5.55 -11.66 7.35
C THR A 125 5.31 -12.63 8.50
N GLY A 126 5.63 -12.24 9.72
CA GLY A 126 5.35 -13.02 10.94
C GLY A 126 3.85 -13.23 11.18
N ILE A 127 3.05 -12.18 11.02
CA ILE A 127 1.58 -12.26 11.14
C ILE A 127 0.99 -13.15 10.05
N ALA A 128 1.43 -13.02 8.80
CA ALA A 128 0.98 -13.86 7.70
C ALA A 128 1.32 -15.34 7.91
N ALA A 129 2.51 -15.65 8.43
CA ALA A 129 2.91 -17.01 8.78
C ALA A 129 2.09 -17.56 9.96
N ALA A 130 1.79 -16.75 10.97
CA ALA A 130 0.94 -17.14 12.09
C ALA A 130 -0.50 -17.43 11.65
N LEU A 131 -1.08 -16.59 10.78
CA LEU A 131 -2.42 -16.80 10.22
C LEU A 131 -2.49 -18.03 9.34
N ALA A 132 -1.47 -18.32 8.52
CA ALA A 132 -1.40 -19.53 7.71
C ALA A 132 -1.36 -20.80 8.59
N ASN A 133 -0.67 -20.75 9.72
CA ASN A 133 -0.63 -21.86 10.68
C ASN A 133 -1.94 -22.04 11.48
N THR A 134 -2.73 -20.97 11.64
CA THR A 134 -4.01 -21.02 12.36
C THR A 134 -5.14 -21.61 11.51
N GLN A 135 -5.04 -21.57 10.18
CA GLN A 135 -6.04 -22.14 9.28
C GLN A 135 -5.98 -23.68 9.18
N VAL A 136 -5.00 -24.35 9.81
CA VAL A 136 -4.87 -25.83 9.76
C VAL A 136 -5.56 -26.51 10.94
N VAL A 137 -6.14 -25.78 11.89
CA VAL A 137 -6.90 -26.36 13.01
C VAL A 137 -8.37 -25.94 12.89
N GLU A 138 -9.04 -26.31 11.82
CA GLU A 138 -10.46 -26.60 11.89
C GLU A 138 -10.60 -27.97 12.52
N GLU A 139 -10.58 -28.01 13.84
CA GLU A 139 -11.12 -29.14 14.59
C GLU A 139 -12.56 -29.31 14.17
N VAL A 140 -12.81 -30.38 13.45
CA VAL A 140 -14.17 -30.87 13.17
C VAL A 140 -14.78 -31.20 14.53
N VAL A 141 -15.46 -30.24 15.14
CA VAL A 141 -16.31 -30.48 16.29
C VAL A 141 -17.50 -31.32 15.78
N THR A 142 -17.36 -32.64 15.80
CA THR A 142 -18.48 -33.55 15.62
C THR A 142 -19.43 -33.32 16.80
N ILE A 143 -20.46 -32.55 16.56
CA ILE A 143 -21.60 -32.40 17.47
C ILE A 143 -22.26 -33.80 17.52
N ARG A 144 -21.96 -34.57 18.58
CA ARG A 144 -22.72 -35.75 18.90
C ARG A 144 -24.11 -35.26 19.31
N GLU A 145 -25.07 -35.44 18.41
CA GLU A 145 -26.47 -35.28 18.73
C GLU A 145 -26.82 -36.26 19.84
N HIS A 146 -27.00 -35.80 21.06
CA HIS A 146 -27.64 -36.55 22.12
C HIS A 146 -29.10 -36.71 21.74
N LYS A 147 -29.42 -37.90 21.22
CA LYS A 147 -30.78 -38.40 21.03
C LYS A 147 -31.44 -38.43 22.41
N LYS A 148 -32.24 -37.45 22.73
CA LYS A 148 -33.12 -37.46 23.90
C LYS A 148 -34.18 -38.52 23.64
N GLU A 149 -34.03 -39.69 24.27
CA GLU A 149 -35.10 -40.66 24.41
C GLU A 149 -36.24 -40.00 25.17
N ARG A 150 -37.33 -39.76 24.46
CA ARG A 150 -38.61 -39.40 25.08
C ARG A 150 -39.15 -40.64 25.78
N LYS A 151 -39.06 -40.68 27.11
CA LYS A 151 -39.86 -41.63 27.93
C LYS A 151 -41.32 -41.35 27.67
N LYS A 152 -42.00 -42.29 27.02
CA LYS A 152 -43.47 -42.35 27.01
C LYS A 152 -43.89 -42.69 28.40
N THR A 153 -44.44 -41.74 29.13
CA THR A 153 -45.26 -41.99 30.29
C THR A 153 -46.66 -42.30 29.79
N SER A 154 -47.01 -43.56 29.88
CA SER A 154 -48.39 -44.03 29.71
C SER A 154 -49.19 -43.54 30.91
N LEU A 155 -50.14 -42.69 30.64
CA LEU A 155 -51.22 -42.31 31.56
C LEU A 155 -52.41 -43.17 31.12
N GLU A 156 -52.52 -44.29 31.75
CA GLU A 156 -53.77 -45.05 31.78
C GLU A 156 -54.05 -45.37 33.24
N ASP A 157 -55.31 -45.26 33.55
CA ASP A 157 -56.06 -45.82 34.65
C ASP A 157 -56.26 -44.97 35.93
N GLY A 158 -57.54 -44.81 36.16
CA GLY A 158 -58.18 -44.64 37.44
C GLY A 158 -59.21 -43.55 37.42
N LEU A 159 -60.31 -43.74 36.89
CA LEU A 159 -61.56 -44.39 37.41
C LEU A 159 -62.34 -43.53 38.33
N PHE A 160 -63.50 -43.25 37.81
CA PHE A 160 -64.75 -42.98 38.48
C PHE A 160 -64.88 -43.65 39.85
N ASP A 161 -65.41 -42.93 40.81
CA ASP A 161 -66.68 -43.30 41.51
C ASP A 161 -67.09 -42.24 42.53
N ASP A 162 -68.41 -41.99 42.52
CA ASP A 162 -69.34 -41.34 43.44
C ASP A 162 -69.30 -39.83 43.69
#